data_fe3035ac79535d959200ee52b33052bd
#
_entry.id   fe3035ac79535d959200ee52b33052bd
#
_cell.length_a   1.000
_cell.length_b   1.000
_cell.length_c   1.000
_cell.angle_alpha   90.00
_cell.angle_beta   90.00
_cell.angle_gamma   90.00
#
_symmetry.space_group_name_H-M   'P 1'
#
loop_
_entity.id
_entity.type
_entity.pdbx_description
1 polymer ?
#
loop_
_entity_poly.entity_id
_entity_poly.type
_entity_poly.pdbx_seq_one_letter_code
_entity_poly.pdbx_strand_id
1 'polypeptide(L)'
;MKRYILLFIISFPILVISKIPAQLIFNNINNLSASGITGTIWNGKSEIAIINNLVVNNLEWDIDIYSIFLIRLNGRLRGNLNSGLFESNFSITKDKVYLYELIADFSLAELYQFIPIDQVNGSISASFRKIELSYNKLPLVYGDIYINNLNIPLIYTTSNNQRVDLGSFKLIFPDKESDDINASIISLENEPIEVKGNLIYKLDSAYDVSGLVKYNENIDTLLAQGINFMTSVPNESGFREFSFIGSL
;
A
#
# COMPACT_ATOMS: atom_id res chain seq x y z
N MET A 1 -33.64 44.55 -8.91
CA MET A 1 -32.44 44.40 -9.73
C MET A 1 -31.19 44.07 -8.89
N LYS A 2 -30.81 44.86 -7.88
CA LYS A 2 -29.59 44.62 -7.06
C LYS A 2 -29.50 43.22 -6.43
N ARG A 3 -30.61 42.64 -5.95
CA ARG A 3 -30.66 41.30 -5.34
C ARG A 3 -30.38 40.20 -6.36
N TYR A 4 -30.83 40.30 -7.59
CA TYR A 4 -30.58 39.32 -8.65
C TYR A 4 -29.12 39.36 -9.14
N ILE A 5 -28.54 40.60 -9.18
CA ILE A 5 -27.12 40.76 -9.51
C ILE A 5 -26.24 40.10 -8.44
N LEU A 6 -26.57 40.26 -7.17
CA LEU A 6 -25.85 39.66 -6.04
C LEU A 6 -25.96 38.12 -6.11
N LEU A 7 -27.17 37.57 -6.37
CA LEU A 7 -27.37 36.15 -6.55
C LEU A 7 -26.55 35.62 -7.73
N PHE A 8 -26.52 36.33 -8.85
CA PHE A 8 -25.72 35.95 -10.01
C PHE A 8 -24.21 35.92 -9.69
N ILE A 9 -23.71 36.96 -9.02
CA ILE A 9 -22.28 37.06 -8.65
C ILE A 9 -21.86 35.90 -7.74
N ILE A 10 -22.75 35.39 -6.90
CA ILE A 10 -22.45 34.26 -6.01
C ILE A 10 -22.62 32.92 -6.74
N SER A 11 -23.70 32.76 -7.51
CA SER A 11 -24.01 31.48 -8.15
C SER A 11 -23.13 31.16 -9.36
N PHE A 12 -22.70 32.19 -10.11
CA PHE A 12 -21.92 32.01 -11.33
C PHE A 12 -20.55 31.35 -11.05
N PRO A 13 -19.72 31.79 -10.10
CA PRO A 13 -18.47 31.10 -9.75
C PRO A 13 -18.69 29.66 -9.31
N ILE A 14 -19.74 29.38 -8.52
CA ILE A 14 -20.06 28.01 -8.08
C ILE A 14 -20.38 27.12 -9.29
N LEU A 15 -21.18 27.62 -10.24
CA LEU A 15 -21.46 26.87 -11.47
C LEU A 15 -20.22 26.63 -12.32
N VAL A 16 -19.35 27.63 -12.47
CA VAL A 16 -18.10 27.47 -13.22
C VAL A 16 -17.19 26.43 -12.54
N ILE A 17 -16.98 26.55 -11.23
CA ILE A 17 -16.16 25.63 -10.46
C ILE A 17 -16.71 24.19 -10.53
N SER A 18 -18.03 24.03 -10.47
CA SER A 18 -18.65 22.70 -10.52
C SER A 18 -18.49 21.99 -11.88
N LYS A 19 -18.15 22.71 -12.94
CA LYS A 19 -18.00 22.19 -14.31
C LYS A 19 -16.57 22.14 -14.81
N ILE A 20 -15.57 22.40 -13.96
CA ILE A 20 -14.17 22.32 -14.37
C ILE A 20 -13.84 20.93 -14.88
N PRO A 21 -13.37 20.78 -16.14
CA PRO A 21 -13.00 19.47 -16.67
C PRO A 21 -11.77 18.90 -15.94
N ALA A 22 -11.80 17.60 -15.66
CA ALA A 22 -10.70 16.91 -14.97
C ALA A 22 -9.36 17.01 -15.72
N GLN A 23 -9.37 16.99 -17.04
CA GLN A 23 -8.18 17.08 -17.88
C GLN A 23 -7.29 18.29 -17.56
N LEU A 24 -7.89 19.43 -17.17
CA LEU A 24 -7.13 20.64 -16.84
C LEU A 24 -6.22 20.47 -15.64
N ILE A 25 -6.58 19.62 -14.70
CA ILE A 25 -5.80 19.37 -13.47
C ILE A 25 -4.83 18.23 -13.68
N PHE A 26 -5.29 17.11 -14.23
CA PHE A 26 -4.45 15.91 -14.41
C PHE A 26 -3.20 16.19 -15.26
N ASN A 27 -3.30 17.06 -16.28
CA ASN A 27 -2.16 17.43 -17.12
C ASN A 27 -1.09 18.27 -16.39
N ASN A 28 -1.37 18.76 -15.19
CA ASN A 28 -0.47 19.62 -14.41
C ASN A 28 0.05 18.97 -13.12
N ILE A 29 -0.27 17.71 -12.87
CA ILE A 29 0.24 16.97 -11.71
C ILE A 29 1.54 16.27 -12.10
N ASN A 30 2.62 16.59 -11.39
CA ASN A 30 3.90 15.91 -11.57
C ASN A 30 3.77 14.42 -11.20
N ASN A 31 4.47 13.55 -11.97
CA ASN A 31 4.48 12.10 -11.77
C ASN A 31 3.11 11.40 -11.94
N LEU A 32 2.13 12.09 -12.51
CA LEU A 32 0.85 11.52 -12.91
C LEU A 32 0.69 11.69 -14.42
N SER A 33 0.52 10.59 -15.12
CA SER A 33 0.12 10.56 -16.52
C SER A 33 -1.21 9.85 -16.63
N ALA A 34 -2.19 10.45 -17.31
CA ALA A 34 -3.51 9.87 -17.41
C ALA A 34 -4.08 10.00 -18.83
N SER A 35 -4.78 8.97 -19.30
CA SER A 35 -5.44 8.93 -20.59
C SER A 35 -6.90 8.48 -20.45
N GLY A 36 -7.72 8.83 -21.46
CA GLY A 36 -9.15 8.54 -21.42
C GLY A 36 -9.89 9.26 -20.30
N ILE A 37 -9.43 10.48 -19.95
CA ILE A 37 -10.02 11.27 -18.85
C ILE A 37 -11.37 11.80 -19.28
N THR A 38 -12.40 11.56 -18.48
CA THR A 38 -13.76 12.06 -18.66
C THR A 38 -14.34 12.58 -17.35
N GLY A 39 -15.32 13.49 -17.45
CA GLY A 39 -15.96 14.09 -16.28
C GLY A 39 -15.29 15.37 -15.80
N THR A 40 -15.58 15.71 -14.54
CA THR A 40 -15.13 16.93 -13.88
C THR A 40 -14.08 16.61 -12.81
N ILE A 41 -13.47 17.64 -12.25
CA ILE A 41 -12.57 17.47 -11.09
C ILE A 41 -13.27 16.87 -9.88
N TRP A 42 -14.61 16.96 -9.81
CA TRP A 42 -15.43 16.47 -8.69
C TRP A 42 -15.86 15.03 -8.87
N ASN A 43 -16.21 14.67 -10.07
CA ASN A 43 -16.63 13.32 -10.42
C ASN A 43 -16.16 12.99 -11.81
N GLY A 44 -15.37 11.95 -11.96
CA GLY A 44 -14.83 11.56 -13.24
C GLY A 44 -14.12 10.23 -13.20
N LYS A 45 -13.55 9.88 -14.34
CA LYS A 45 -12.77 8.66 -14.52
C LYS A 45 -11.64 8.86 -15.51
N SER A 46 -10.60 8.04 -15.37
CA SER A 46 -9.53 7.86 -16.34
C SER A 46 -9.43 6.38 -16.72
N GLU A 47 -9.30 6.08 -18.01
CA GLU A 47 -9.12 4.70 -18.45
C GLU A 47 -7.78 4.12 -17.98
N ILE A 48 -6.73 4.90 -18.06
CA ILE A 48 -5.39 4.54 -17.59
C ILE A 48 -4.79 5.74 -16.88
N ALA A 49 -4.32 5.53 -15.67
CA ALA A 49 -3.51 6.47 -14.91
C ALA A 49 -2.19 5.80 -14.51
N ILE A 50 -1.08 6.51 -14.67
CA ILE A 50 0.25 6.04 -14.26
C ILE A 50 0.74 6.99 -13.17
N ILE A 51 0.94 6.45 -11.98
CA ILE A 51 1.36 7.20 -10.79
C ILE A 51 2.68 6.60 -10.30
N ASN A 52 3.79 7.33 -10.38
CA ASN A 52 5.11 6.82 -10.00
C ASN A 52 5.42 5.43 -10.59
N ASN A 53 5.13 5.21 -11.87
CA ASN A 53 5.25 3.95 -12.60
C ASN A 53 4.23 2.85 -12.25
N LEU A 54 3.36 3.06 -11.27
CA LEU A 54 2.26 2.14 -11.00
C LEU A 54 1.11 2.42 -11.98
N VAL A 55 0.72 1.40 -12.73
CA VAL A 55 -0.39 1.48 -13.71
C VAL A 55 -1.70 1.19 -13.01
N VAL A 56 -2.61 2.15 -13.08
CA VAL A 56 -3.98 2.04 -12.55
C VAL A 56 -4.95 2.14 -13.71
N ASN A 57 -5.77 1.12 -13.88
CA ASN A 57 -6.82 1.08 -14.90
C ASN A 57 -8.16 1.49 -14.28
N ASN A 58 -9.00 2.13 -15.08
CA ASN A 58 -10.34 2.56 -14.68
C ASN A 58 -10.34 3.32 -13.34
N LEU A 59 -9.42 4.27 -13.20
CA LEU A 59 -9.37 5.13 -12.04
C LEU A 59 -10.62 6.01 -12.01
N GLU A 60 -11.42 5.92 -10.96
CA GLU A 60 -12.61 6.71 -10.73
C GLU A 60 -12.46 7.51 -9.44
N TRP A 61 -12.95 8.75 -9.46
CA TRP A 61 -12.99 9.61 -8.28
C TRP A 61 -14.34 10.28 -8.14
N ASP A 62 -14.72 10.48 -6.90
CA ASP A 62 -15.92 11.22 -6.51
C ASP A 62 -15.57 12.13 -5.32
N ILE A 63 -15.53 13.43 -5.54
CA ILE A 63 -15.13 14.44 -4.57
C ILE A 63 -16.34 15.25 -4.14
N ASP A 64 -16.60 15.32 -2.85
CA ASP A 64 -17.66 16.13 -2.28
C ASP A 64 -17.32 17.62 -2.40
N ILE A 65 -17.98 18.31 -3.33
CA ILE A 65 -17.78 19.73 -3.57
C ILE A 65 -18.12 20.58 -2.32
N TYR A 66 -19.04 20.12 -1.47
CA TYR A 66 -19.43 20.86 -0.27
C TYR A 66 -18.35 20.81 0.81
N SER A 67 -17.47 19.85 0.77
CA SER A 67 -16.35 19.73 1.71
C SER A 67 -15.37 20.89 1.63
N ILE A 68 -15.32 21.63 0.52
CA ILE A 68 -14.50 22.84 0.35
C ILE A 68 -14.89 23.92 1.38
N PHE A 69 -16.17 24.07 1.68
CA PHE A 69 -16.64 25.04 2.68
C PHE A 69 -16.10 24.73 4.09
N LEU A 70 -15.64 23.51 4.31
CA LEU A 70 -14.99 23.06 5.55
C LEU A 70 -13.45 23.11 5.46
N ILE A 71 -12.90 23.78 4.43
CA ILE A 71 -11.45 23.91 4.19
C ILE A 71 -10.77 22.52 4.11
N ARG A 72 -11.45 21.57 3.50
CA ARG A 72 -10.96 20.22 3.22
C ARG A 72 -11.58 19.67 1.95
N LEU A 73 -10.92 18.68 1.33
CA LEU A 73 -11.47 17.95 0.21
C LEU A 73 -11.70 16.50 0.66
N ASN A 74 -12.95 16.08 0.68
CA ASN A 74 -13.31 14.69 0.94
C ASN A 74 -13.76 14.03 -0.35
N GLY A 75 -13.46 12.75 -0.49
CA GLY A 75 -13.89 12.01 -1.67
C GLY A 75 -13.63 10.53 -1.54
N ARG A 76 -13.97 9.83 -2.60
CA ARG A 76 -13.71 8.41 -2.80
C ARG A 76 -12.85 8.24 -4.03
N LEU A 77 -11.95 7.29 -3.98
CA LEU A 77 -11.07 6.87 -5.07
C LEU A 77 -11.19 5.36 -5.21
N ARG A 78 -11.33 4.87 -6.45
CA ARG A 78 -11.28 3.44 -6.75
C ARG A 78 -10.63 3.22 -8.10
N GLY A 79 -10.01 2.07 -8.28
CA GLY A 79 -9.38 1.70 -9.54
C GLY A 79 -8.94 0.25 -9.53
N ASN A 80 -8.47 -0.19 -10.69
CA ASN A 80 -7.95 -1.53 -10.87
C ASN A 80 -6.45 -1.45 -11.07
N LEU A 81 -5.71 -2.20 -10.29
CA LEU A 81 -4.36 -2.62 -10.62
C LEU A 81 -4.45 -3.73 -11.69
N ASN A 82 -3.33 -4.13 -12.29
CA ASN A 82 -3.40 -5.14 -13.36
C ASN A 82 -4.06 -6.45 -12.90
N SER A 83 -3.84 -6.86 -11.66
CA SER A 83 -4.32 -8.12 -11.09
C SER A 83 -5.35 -7.98 -9.98
N GLY A 84 -5.76 -6.77 -9.65
CA GLY A 84 -6.66 -6.55 -8.52
C GLY A 84 -7.29 -5.17 -8.52
N LEU A 85 -7.88 -4.82 -7.39
CA LEU A 85 -8.58 -3.55 -7.22
C LEU A 85 -8.13 -2.82 -5.96
N PHE A 86 -8.35 -1.52 -5.94
CA PHE A 86 -8.28 -0.75 -4.71
C PHE A 86 -9.44 0.23 -4.61
N GLU A 87 -9.84 0.50 -3.38
CA GLU A 87 -10.83 1.51 -3.04
C GLU A 87 -10.44 2.19 -1.73
N SER A 88 -10.65 3.50 -1.65
CA SER A 88 -10.41 4.28 -0.42
C SER A 88 -11.28 5.52 -0.39
N ASN A 89 -11.71 5.91 0.79
CA ASN A 89 -12.17 7.26 1.06
C ASN A 89 -10.96 8.13 1.44
N PHE A 90 -10.95 9.37 1.01
CA PHE A 90 -9.86 10.28 1.35
C PHE A 90 -10.36 11.62 1.91
N SER A 91 -9.51 12.26 2.68
CA SER A 91 -9.71 13.63 3.15
C SER A 91 -8.38 14.39 3.06
N ILE A 92 -8.35 15.47 2.31
CA ILE A 92 -7.18 16.33 2.15
C ILE A 92 -7.45 17.62 2.92
N THR A 93 -6.57 17.95 3.83
CA THR A 93 -6.53 19.23 4.55
C THR A 93 -5.28 20.01 4.13
N LYS A 94 -5.07 21.19 4.69
CA LYS A 94 -3.89 22.01 4.37
C LYS A 94 -2.56 21.28 4.60
N ASP A 95 -2.46 20.51 5.67
CA ASP A 95 -1.18 19.95 6.13
C ASP A 95 -1.15 18.41 6.11
N LYS A 96 -2.29 17.75 5.85
CA LYS A 96 -2.42 16.29 5.96
C LYS A 96 -3.31 15.71 4.88
N VAL A 97 -2.97 14.50 4.46
CA VAL A 97 -3.83 13.64 3.65
C VAL A 97 -4.20 12.41 4.47
N TYR A 98 -5.48 12.12 4.52
CA TYR A 98 -6.01 10.93 5.18
C TYR A 98 -6.60 10.00 4.13
N LEU A 99 -6.26 8.72 4.23
CA LEU A 99 -6.97 7.65 3.55
C LEU A 99 -7.73 6.85 4.60
N TYR A 100 -8.99 6.57 4.34
CA TYR A 100 -9.86 5.81 5.22
C TYR A 100 -10.41 4.60 4.48
N GLU A 101 -10.54 3.50 5.21
CA GLU A 101 -11.14 2.27 4.67
C GLU A 101 -10.49 1.84 3.34
N LEU A 102 -9.16 1.99 3.27
CA LEU A 102 -8.41 1.55 2.10
C LEU A 102 -8.40 0.03 2.05
N ILE A 103 -8.99 -0.51 1.00
CA ILE A 103 -8.94 -1.93 0.66
C ILE A 103 -8.19 -2.05 -0.67
N ALA A 104 -7.23 -2.97 -0.73
CA ALA A 104 -6.50 -3.24 -1.96
C ALA A 104 -6.12 -4.72 -2.05
N ASP A 105 -6.40 -5.32 -3.20
CA ASP A 105 -6.02 -6.69 -3.53
C ASP A 105 -5.23 -6.67 -4.84
N PHE A 106 -4.04 -7.27 -4.86
CA PHE A 106 -3.21 -7.33 -6.07
C PHE A 106 -2.10 -8.37 -5.95
N SER A 107 -1.48 -8.72 -7.08
CA SER A 107 -0.33 -9.62 -7.12
C SER A 107 0.95 -8.94 -6.64
N LEU A 108 1.77 -9.65 -5.87
CA LEU A 108 3.12 -9.21 -5.50
C LEU A 108 3.99 -8.87 -6.73
N ALA A 109 3.73 -9.52 -7.85
CA ALA A 109 4.44 -9.24 -9.10
C ALA A 109 4.29 -7.77 -9.58
N GLU A 110 3.27 -7.04 -9.14
CA GLU A 110 3.10 -5.62 -9.47
C GLU A 110 4.06 -4.70 -8.71
N LEU A 111 4.60 -5.19 -7.60
CA LEU A 111 5.57 -4.47 -6.79
C LEU A 111 7.03 -4.80 -7.13
N TYR A 112 7.30 -5.52 -8.24
CA TYR A 112 8.64 -5.98 -8.60
C TYR A 112 9.68 -4.84 -8.64
N GLN A 113 9.27 -3.63 -9.00
CA GLN A 113 10.15 -2.47 -9.03
C GLN A 113 10.54 -1.94 -7.63
N PHE A 114 9.81 -2.36 -6.59
CA PHE A 114 10.05 -1.96 -5.20
C PHE A 114 10.64 -3.09 -4.36
N ILE A 115 10.55 -4.34 -4.84
CA ILE A 115 11.04 -5.52 -4.13
C ILE A 115 12.36 -5.96 -4.77
N PRO A 116 13.46 -6.04 -4.01
CA PRO A 116 14.79 -6.37 -4.54
C PRO A 116 14.96 -7.87 -4.89
N ILE A 117 13.88 -8.62 -5.02
CA ILE A 117 13.87 -10.03 -5.36
C ILE A 117 13.04 -10.21 -6.63
N ASP A 118 13.70 -10.64 -7.70
CA ASP A 118 13.03 -10.92 -8.96
C ASP A 118 12.09 -12.15 -8.84
N GLN A 119 10.98 -12.08 -9.57
CA GLN A 119 10.03 -13.18 -9.71
C GLN A 119 9.37 -13.65 -8.40
N VAL A 120 9.18 -12.78 -7.44
CA VAL A 120 8.34 -13.07 -6.28
C VAL A 120 6.90 -13.28 -6.74
N ASN A 121 6.27 -14.37 -6.33
CA ASN A 121 4.85 -14.63 -6.54
C ASN A 121 4.10 -14.65 -5.21
N GLY A 122 2.83 -14.39 -5.31
CA GLY A 122 1.90 -14.29 -4.19
C GLY A 122 0.89 -13.19 -4.43
N SER A 123 -0.05 -13.02 -3.54
CA SER A 123 -1.00 -11.92 -3.57
C SER A 123 -0.98 -11.14 -2.26
N ILE A 124 -1.30 -9.87 -2.37
CA ILE A 124 -1.48 -8.96 -1.23
C ILE A 124 -2.96 -8.66 -1.11
N SER A 125 -3.48 -8.77 0.11
CA SER A 125 -4.77 -8.22 0.51
C SER A 125 -4.52 -7.25 1.65
N ALA A 126 -4.69 -5.95 1.38
CA ALA A 126 -4.47 -4.89 2.36
C ALA A 126 -5.81 -4.30 2.81
N SER A 127 -5.95 -4.08 4.11
CA SER A 127 -7.10 -3.46 4.72
C SER A 127 -6.65 -2.46 5.78
N PHE A 128 -6.69 -1.18 5.42
CA PHE A 128 -6.31 -0.10 6.32
C PHE A 128 -7.54 0.70 6.74
N ARG A 129 -7.76 0.79 8.05
CA ARG A 129 -8.81 1.67 8.59
C ARG A 129 -8.47 3.13 8.38
N LYS A 130 -7.19 3.48 8.52
CA LYS A 130 -6.69 4.85 8.35
C LYS A 130 -5.21 4.83 7.97
N ILE A 131 -4.86 5.66 7.00
CA ILE A 131 -3.48 6.08 6.75
C ILE A 131 -3.46 7.61 6.84
N GLU A 132 -2.54 8.17 7.61
CA GLU A 132 -2.35 9.61 7.73
C GLU A 132 -0.98 9.98 7.17
N LEU A 133 -0.97 10.81 6.14
CA LEU A 133 0.22 11.34 5.50
C LEU A 133 0.40 12.80 5.93
N SER A 134 1.57 13.14 6.43
CA SER A 134 1.94 14.51 6.84
C SER A 134 3.29 14.89 6.23
N TYR A 135 3.47 16.18 5.97
CA TYR A 135 4.74 16.64 5.39
C TYR A 135 5.92 16.35 6.34
N ASN A 136 7.03 15.81 5.80
CA ASN A 136 8.27 15.46 6.54
C ASN A 136 8.07 14.52 7.74
N LYS A 137 7.05 13.67 7.70
CA LYS A 137 6.83 12.61 8.70
C LYS A 137 6.56 11.29 8.00
N LEU A 138 6.88 10.20 8.67
CA LEU A 138 6.42 8.89 8.23
C LEU A 138 4.89 8.80 8.28
N PRO A 139 4.28 8.02 7.39
CA PRO A 139 2.85 7.74 7.45
C PRO A 139 2.47 7.08 8.76
N LEU A 140 1.38 7.52 9.38
CA LEU A 140 0.73 6.76 10.44
C LEU A 140 -0.24 5.77 9.78
N VAL A 141 0.00 4.50 10.00
CA VAL A 141 -0.71 3.41 9.34
C VAL A 141 -1.45 2.56 10.38
N TYR A 142 -2.74 2.30 10.16
CA TYR A 142 -3.60 1.51 11.03
C TYR A 142 -4.36 0.48 10.21
N GLY A 143 -4.08 -0.80 10.41
CA GLY A 143 -4.71 -1.88 9.64
C GLY A 143 -3.83 -3.09 9.47
N ASP A 144 -4.16 -3.90 8.49
CA ASP A 144 -3.51 -5.19 8.25
C ASP A 144 -3.16 -5.37 6.78
N ILE A 145 -2.08 -6.09 6.53
CA ILE A 145 -1.72 -6.63 5.22
C ILE A 145 -1.62 -8.14 5.33
N TYR A 146 -2.29 -8.86 4.43
CA TYR A 146 -2.13 -10.28 4.22
C TYR A 146 -1.28 -10.50 2.97
N ILE A 147 -0.25 -11.30 3.10
CA ILE A 147 0.56 -11.80 1.98
C ILE A 147 0.24 -13.28 1.86
N ASN A 148 -0.40 -13.67 0.76
CA ASN A 148 -0.86 -15.03 0.59
C ASN A 148 0.01 -15.78 -0.43
N ASN A 149 0.32 -17.04 -0.13
CA ASN A 149 1.07 -17.95 -1.00
C ASN A 149 2.38 -17.34 -1.52
N LEU A 150 3.15 -16.76 -0.60
CA LEU A 150 4.44 -16.17 -0.92
C LEU A 150 5.40 -17.26 -1.36
N ASN A 151 5.87 -17.17 -2.60
CA ASN A 151 6.89 -18.08 -3.10
C ASN A 151 7.95 -17.33 -3.91
N ILE A 152 9.19 -17.79 -3.78
CA ILE A 152 10.37 -17.22 -4.40
C ILE A 152 11.08 -18.25 -5.27
N PRO A 153 11.80 -17.84 -6.34
CA PRO A 153 12.61 -18.75 -7.10
C PRO A 153 13.82 -19.22 -6.31
N LEU A 154 14.18 -20.48 -6.45
CA LEU A 154 15.48 -21.01 -5.99
C LEU A 154 16.57 -20.57 -6.96
N ILE A 155 17.36 -19.58 -6.56
CA ILE A 155 18.37 -18.92 -7.42
C ILE A 155 19.53 -19.85 -7.80
N TYR A 156 19.72 -20.98 -7.10
CA TYR A 156 20.91 -21.84 -7.22
C TYR A 156 20.70 -23.16 -7.96
N THR A 157 19.54 -23.38 -8.57
CA THR A 157 19.31 -24.60 -9.35
C THR A 157 19.45 -24.35 -10.84
N THR A 158 20.29 -25.17 -11.50
CA THR A 158 20.44 -25.19 -12.97
C THR A 158 19.19 -25.67 -13.71
N SER A 159 18.21 -26.24 -13.01
CA SER A 159 16.89 -26.57 -13.53
C SER A 159 15.94 -25.43 -13.33
N ASN A 160 15.70 -24.66 -14.40
CA ASN A 160 14.76 -23.55 -14.45
C ASN A 160 13.41 -23.93 -13.86
N ASN A 161 12.92 -23.13 -12.89
CA ASN A 161 11.57 -23.08 -12.32
C ASN A 161 11.33 -23.79 -10.98
N GLN A 162 12.30 -24.24 -10.23
CA GLN A 162 12.04 -24.61 -8.83
C GLN A 162 11.74 -23.36 -8.00
N ARG A 163 10.57 -23.35 -7.35
CA ARG A 163 10.15 -22.30 -6.44
C ARG A 163 9.98 -22.87 -5.05
N VAL A 164 10.26 -22.05 -4.05
CA VAL A 164 10.07 -22.39 -2.65
C VAL A 164 8.83 -21.66 -2.14
N ASP A 165 7.93 -22.42 -1.57
CA ASP A 165 6.79 -21.89 -0.85
C ASP A 165 7.24 -21.45 0.54
N LEU A 166 7.08 -20.17 0.82
CA LEU A 166 7.35 -19.57 2.13
C LEU A 166 6.08 -19.51 3.00
N GLY A 167 4.90 -19.71 2.38
CA GLY A 167 3.62 -19.66 3.06
C GLY A 167 2.94 -18.30 3.00
N SER A 168 2.06 -18.07 3.95
CA SER A 168 1.23 -16.87 4.03
C SER A 168 1.48 -16.13 5.36
N PHE A 169 1.52 -14.80 5.27
CA PHE A 169 1.89 -13.95 6.41
C PHE A 169 0.89 -12.83 6.59
N LYS A 170 0.78 -12.36 7.82
CA LYS A 170 0.01 -11.18 8.18
C LYS A 170 0.92 -10.15 8.83
N LEU A 171 0.86 -8.90 8.34
CA LEU A 171 1.45 -7.74 8.98
C LEU A 171 0.31 -6.97 9.65
N ILE A 172 0.50 -6.62 10.92
CA ILE A 172 -0.49 -5.90 11.74
C ILE A 172 0.13 -4.59 12.17
N PHE A 173 -0.47 -3.48 11.73
CA PHE A 173 -0.09 -2.13 12.14
C PHE A 173 -0.94 -1.73 13.34
N PRO A 174 -0.33 -1.49 14.51
CA PRO A 174 -1.07 -1.26 15.75
C PRO A 174 -1.76 0.10 15.76
N ASP A 175 -2.85 0.20 16.53
CA ASP A 175 -3.60 1.43 16.78
C ASP A 175 -2.89 2.37 17.77
N LYS A 176 -1.61 2.59 17.55
CA LYS A 176 -0.79 3.44 18.43
C LYS A 176 0.00 4.43 17.59
N GLU A 177 -0.08 5.70 17.94
CA GLU A 177 0.77 6.72 17.34
C GLU A 177 2.24 6.47 17.71
N SER A 178 3.09 6.53 16.71
CA SER A 178 4.54 6.41 16.84
C SER A 178 5.20 7.28 15.79
N ASP A 179 6.40 7.78 16.07
CA ASP A 179 7.21 8.49 15.07
C ASP A 179 7.79 7.52 14.02
N ASP A 180 7.87 6.22 14.35
CA ASP A 180 8.29 5.14 13.46
C ASP A 180 7.08 4.33 12.97
N ILE A 181 7.18 3.71 11.79
CA ILE A 181 6.21 2.72 11.34
C ILE A 181 6.54 1.40 12.02
N ASN A 182 5.60 0.91 12.84
CA ASN A 182 5.73 -0.37 13.52
C ASN A 182 4.71 -1.36 12.97
N ALA A 183 5.14 -2.60 12.75
CA ALA A 183 4.24 -3.69 12.39
C ALA A 183 4.66 -4.99 13.09
N SER A 184 3.69 -5.79 13.50
CA SER A 184 3.93 -7.18 13.90
C SER A 184 3.77 -8.08 12.69
N ILE A 185 4.66 -9.05 12.53
CA ILE A 185 4.67 -10.03 11.44
C ILE A 185 4.33 -11.39 12.04
N ILE A 186 3.32 -12.04 11.53
CA ILE A 186 2.94 -13.41 11.91
C ILE A 186 2.68 -14.25 10.66
N SER A 187 3.11 -15.51 10.66
CA SER A 187 2.64 -16.50 9.69
C SER A 187 1.20 -16.92 10.00
N LEU A 188 0.46 -17.34 9.00
CA LEU A 188 -0.84 -17.95 9.21
C LEU A 188 -0.67 -19.39 9.75
N GLU A 189 -1.77 -20.05 10.09
CA GLU A 189 -1.72 -21.41 10.65
C GLU A 189 -1.30 -22.43 9.57
N ASN A 190 -0.52 -23.44 10.00
CA ASN A 190 -0.07 -24.58 9.17
C ASN A 190 0.84 -24.22 7.98
N GLU A 191 1.48 -23.07 8.01
CA GLU A 191 2.42 -22.68 6.97
C GLU A 191 3.77 -23.41 7.05
N PRO A 192 4.53 -23.52 5.93
CA PRO A 192 5.85 -24.17 5.92
C PRO A 192 6.85 -23.50 6.88
N ILE A 193 6.71 -22.18 7.04
CA ILE A 193 7.55 -21.37 7.91
C ILE A 193 6.66 -20.62 8.89
N GLU A 194 6.86 -20.86 10.17
CA GLU A 194 6.21 -20.10 11.24
C GLU A 194 7.09 -18.92 11.66
N VAL A 195 6.56 -17.70 11.53
CA VAL A 195 7.24 -16.46 11.91
C VAL A 195 6.41 -15.70 12.91
N LYS A 196 7.08 -15.16 13.93
CA LYS A 196 6.54 -14.19 14.89
C LYS A 196 7.58 -13.10 15.07
N GLY A 197 7.35 -11.93 14.50
CA GLY A 197 8.34 -10.86 14.49
C GLY A 197 7.74 -9.48 14.52
N ASN A 198 8.63 -8.51 14.53
CA ASN A 198 8.30 -7.10 14.47
C ASN A 198 9.14 -6.43 13.39
N LEU A 199 8.53 -5.48 12.72
CA LEU A 199 9.15 -4.56 11.76
C LEU A 199 9.07 -3.16 12.35
N ILE A 200 10.21 -2.45 12.36
CA ILE A 200 10.28 -1.02 12.68
C ILE A 200 10.93 -0.34 11.48
N TYR A 201 10.26 0.67 10.92
CA TYR A 201 10.81 1.50 9.84
C TYR A 201 10.88 2.95 10.29
N LYS A 202 12.05 3.55 10.14
CA LYS A 202 12.40 4.87 10.67
C LYS A 202 12.47 5.94 9.56
N LEU A 203 12.37 7.19 9.96
CA LEU A 203 12.38 8.34 9.03
C LEU A 203 13.68 8.46 8.22
N ASP A 204 14.80 7.98 8.73
CA ASP A 204 16.10 7.93 8.05
C ASP A 204 16.24 6.76 7.06
N SER A 205 15.13 6.11 6.71
CA SER A 205 15.06 4.92 5.87
C SER A 205 15.71 3.67 6.48
N ALA A 206 16.09 3.71 7.77
CA ALA A 206 16.55 2.52 8.48
C ALA A 206 15.37 1.60 8.82
N TYR A 207 15.61 0.29 8.71
CA TYR A 207 14.64 -0.71 9.14
C TYR A 207 15.28 -1.71 10.09
N ASP A 208 14.47 -2.21 11.03
CA ASP A 208 14.81 -3.29 11.94
C ASP A 208 13.69 -4.34 11.85
N VAL A 209 14.07 -5.56 11.49
CA VAL A 209 13.15 -6.71 11.43
C VAL A 209 13.70 -7.79 12.35
N SER A 210 12.99 -8.09 13.42
CA SER A 210 13.45 -9.05 14.42
C SER A 210 12.31 -9.96 14.88
N GLY A 211 12.66 -11.17 15.34
CA GLY A 211 11.65 -12.11 15.79
C GLY A 211 12.12 -13.53 15.93
N LEU A 212 11.15 -14.43 15.83
CA LEU A 212 11.31 -15.86 15.93
C LEU A 212 10.86 -16.52 14.63
N VAL A 213 11.62 -17.49 14.17
CA VAL A 213 11.27 -18.32 13.01
C VAL A 213 11.42 -19.80 13.35
N LYS A 214 10.49 -20.59 12.85
CA LYS A 214 10.53 -22.05 12.90
C LYS A 214 10.05 -22.56 11.54
N TYR A 215 10.60 -23.65 11.07
CA TYR A 215 10.18 -24.31 9.85
C TYR A 215 9.80 -25.77 10.11
N ASN A 216 8.93 -26.31 9.28
CA ASN A 216 8.52 -27.71 9.34
C ASN A 216 9.57 -28.62 8.67
N GLU A 217 9.47 -29.93 8.93
CA GLU A 217 10.43 -30.93 8.43
C GLU A 217 10.40 -31.09 6.89
N ASN A 218 9.33 -30.64 6.24
CA ASN A 218 9.11 -30.78 4.79
C ASN A 218 9.62 -29.58 3.98
N ILE A 219 10.28 -28.61 4.66
CA ILE A 219 10.83 -27.45 3.96
C ILE A 219 11.97 -27.85 3.01
N ASP A 220 12.14 -27.07 1.94
CA ASP A 220 13.29 -27.26 1.04
C ASP A 220 14.62 -27.18 1.82
N THR A 221 15.54 -28.11 1.50
CA THR A 221 16.82 -28.26 2.23
C THR A 221 17.70 -27.02 2.14
N LEU A 222 17.74 -26.34 0.99
CA LEU A 222 18.55 -25.13 0.80
C LEU A 222 17.96 -23.96 1.60
N LEU A 223 16.62 -23.86 1.64
CA LEU A 223 15.96 -22.86 2.45
C LEU A 223 16.20 -23.11 3.95
N ALA A 224 16.11 -24.36 4.40
CA ALA A 224 16.43 -24.74 5.78
C ALA A 224 17.87 -24.36 6.15
N GLN A 225 18.84 -24.62 5.26
CA GLN A 225 20.25 -24.23 5.46
C GLN A 225 20.38 -22.70 5.53
N GLY A 226 19.72 -21.96 4.64
CA GLY A 226 19.69 -20.50 4.66
C GLY A 226 19.15 -19.93 5.98
N ILE A 227 18.01 -20.44 6.44
CA ILE A 227 17.43 -20.03 7.74
C ILE A 227 18.39 -20.38 8.88
N ASN A 228 18.98 -21.56 8.89
CA ASN A 228 19.92 -21.97 9.92
C ASN A 228 21.18 -21.07 9.97
N PHE A 229 21.63 -20.60 8.80
CA PHE A 229 22.80 -19.72 8.71
C PHE A 229 22.49 -18.30 9.22
N MET A 230 21.27 -17.82 8.99
CA MET A 230 20.86 -16.44 9.29
C MET A 230 20.24 -16.27 10.68
N THR A 231 20.07 -17.33 11.45
CA THR A 231 19.33 -17.32 12.72
C THR A 231 20.14 -17.97 13.85
N SER A 232 19.68 -17.80 15.08
CA SER A 232 20.27 -18.41 16.27
C SER A 232 20.08 -19.94 16.29
N VAL A 233 20.69 -20.61 17.26
CA VAL A 233 20.39 -22.02 17.61
C VAL A 233 18.93 -22.13 18.07
N PRO A 234 18.19 -23.20 17.71
CA PRO A 234 16.81 -23.35 18.12
C PRO A 234 16.67 -23.44 19.65
N ASN A 235 15.63 -22.81 20.17
CA ASN A 235 15.23 -22.96 21.57
C ASN A 235 14.49 -24.29 21.81
N GLU A 236 14.05 -24.53 23.04
CA GLU A 236 13.32 -25.78 23.42
C GLU A 236 12.04 -26.02 22.61
N SER A 237 11.41 -24.95 22.07
CA SER A 237 10.22 -25.03 21.22
C SER A 237 10.55 -25.13 19.73
N GLY A 238 11.82 -25.18 19.35
CA GLY A 238 12.31 -25.26 17.99
C GLY A 238 12.34 -23.92 17.23
N PHE A 239 12.04 -22.81 17.89
CA PHE A 239 12.16 -21.48 17.31
C PHE A 239 13.61 -20.96 17.37
N ARG A 240 13.98 -20.21 16.34
CA ARG A 240 15.27 -19.54 16.17
C ARG A 240 15.06 -18.04 16.15
N GLU A 241 15.92 -17.29 16.80
CA GLU A 241 15.90 -15.83 16.75
C GLU A 241 16.55 -15.32 15.48
N PHE A 242 15.98 -14.28 14.90
CA PHE A 242 16.55 -13.53 13.80
C PHE A 242 16.47 -12.02 14.07
N SER A 243 17.44 -11.28 13.54
CA SER A 243 17.44 -9.82 13.56
C SER A 243 18.19 -9.31 12.34
N PHE A 244 17.55 -8.44 11.58
CA PHE A 244 18.10 -7.80 10.39
C PHE A 244 17.93 -6.30 10.52
N ILE A 245 19.02 -5.56 10.43
CA ILE A 245 19.02 -4.11 10.42
C ILE A 245 19.63 -3.66 9.10
N GLY A 246 18.99 -2.69 8.45
CA GLY A 246 19.46 -2.15 7.18
C GLY A 246 18.91 -0.77 6.91
N SER A 247 19.20 -0.25 5.72
CA SER A 247 18.64 1.01 5.18
C SER A 247 18.30 0.83 3.71
N LEU A 248 17.25 1.49 3.26
CA LEU A 248 16.79 1.55 1.87
C LEU A 248 17.39 2.74 1.13
#